data_fd7e6ee0588c9a71299d449388113fdb
#
_entry.id   fd7e6ee0588c9a71299d449388113fdb
#
_cell.length_a   1.000
_cell.length_b   1.000
_cell.length_c   1.000
_cell.angle_alpha   90.00
_cell.angle_beta   90.00
_cell.angle_gamma   90.00
#
_symmetry.space_group_name_H-M   'P 1'
#
loop_
_entity.id
_entity.type
_entity.pdbx_description
1 polymer ?
#
loop_
_entity_poly.entity_id
_entity_poly.type
_entity_poly.pdbx_seq_one_letter_code
_entity_poly.pdbx_strand_id
1 'polypeptide(L)'
;MNISYKWLKHYIDTDLTPDEVSVALTSLGLEVGALERVETIRGGLRGLVVGHVLTCIDHPNSDHLHITTVDLGDGQAPVQIVCGAPNVAAGQKVIVATLGTKLYDGDKEFTIKRSKMRGEESLGMICAEDEIGVGTSHDGIIVLPGDTPVGMPAARVIIRTIMEEG
;
A
#
# COMPACT_ATOMS: atom_id res chain seq x y z
N MET A 1 5.36 -29.26 12.93
CA MET A 1 5.47 -27.99 13.69
C MET A 1 5.78 -26.87 12.71
N ASN A 2 5.04 -25.78 12.77
CA ASN A 2 5.29 -24.61 11.92
C ASN A 2 5.92 -23.51 12.77
N ILE A 3 7.00 -22.91 12.26
CA ILE A 3 7.73 -21.84 12.94
C ILE A 3 7.79 -20.64 12.01
N SER A 4 7.44 -19.46 12.53
CA SER A 4 7.58 -18.20 11.79
C SER A 4 9.05 -17.76 11.81
N TYR A 5 9.61 -17.41 10.65
CA TYR A 5 10.95 -16.83 10.56
C TYR A 5 11.08 -15.51 11.33
N LYS A 6 10.04 -14.67 11.34
CA LYS A 6 10.01 -13.44 12.15
C LYS A 6 10.10 -13.75 13.63
N TRP A 7 9.38 -14.76 14.11
CA TRP A 7 9.46 -15.21 15.50
C TRP A 7 10.85 -15.76 15.84
N LEU A 8 11.45 -16.54 14.93
CA LEU A 8 12.81 -17.06 15.11
C LEU A 8 13.85 -15.95 15.30
N LYS A 9 13.73 -14.84 14.58
CA LYS A 9 14.63 -13.67 14.71
C LYS A 9 14.57 -12.97 16.07
N HIS A 10 13.57 -13.20 16.91
CA HIS A 10 13.56 -12.71 18.29
C HIS A 10 14.54 -13.45 19.20
N TYR A 11 14.95 -14.65 18.82
CA TYR A 11 15.83 -15.52 19.62
C TYR A 11 17.21 -15.67 19.01
N ILE A 12 17.35 -15.44 17.72
CA ILE A 12 18.59 -15.60 16.97
C ILE A 12 18.88 -14.33 16.20
N ASP A 13 20.01 -13.69 16.50
CA ASP A 13 20.53 -12.58 15.71
C ASP A 13 21.22 -13.15 14.45
N THR A 14 20.58 -13.00 13.31
CA THR A 14 21.08 -13.53 12.03
C THR A 14 20.64 -12.66 10.86
N ASP A 15 21.55 -12.47 9.92
CA ASP A 15 21.29 -11.82 8.62
C ASP A 15 20.93 -12.83 7.51
N LEU A 16 20.95 -14.12 7.82
CA LEU A 16 20.57 -15.16 6.86
C LEU A 16 19.12 -15.00 6.42
N THR A 17 18.86 -15.25 5.16
CA THR A 17 17.52 -15.31 4.58
C THR A 17 16.76 -16.55 5.09
N PRO A 18 15.42 -16.61 5.00
CA PRO A 18 14.65 -17.79 5.32
C PRO A 18 15.12 -19.05 4.61
N ASP A 19 15.51 -18.92 3.33
CA ASP A 19 16.03 -20.04 2.51
C ASP A 19 17.37 -20.54 3.06
N GLU A 20 18.30 -19.64 3.39
CA GLU A 20 19.61 -19.99 3.98
C GLU A 20 19.47 -20.61 5.36
N VAL A 21 18.51 -20.12 6.19
CA VAL A 21 18.20 -20.74 7.50
C VAL A 21 17.63 -22.13 7.31
N SER A 22 16.77 -22.34 6.33
CA SER A 22 16.23 -23.69 6.00
C SER A 22 17.35 -24.67 5.65
N VAL A 23 18.32 -24.26 4.84
CA VAL A 23 19.48 -25.07 4.49
C VAL A 23 20.35 -25.36 5.72
N ALA A 24 20.62 -24.36 6.54
CA ALA A 24 21.43 -24.50 7.74
C ALA A 24 20.80 -25.45 8.75
N LEU A 25 19.49 -25.35 9.02
CA LEU A 25 18.76 -26.23 9.90
C LEU A 25 18.78 -27.68 9.41
N THR A 26 18.54 -27.87 8.12
CA THR A 26 18.57 -29.22 7.52
C THR A 26 19.97 -29.85 7.61
N SER A 27 21.02 -29.06 7.44
CA SER A 27 22.42 -29.55 7.58
C SER A 27 22.77 -29.96 9.01
N LEU A 28 22.07 -29.42 9.99
CA LEU A 28 22.21 -29.76 11.42
C LEU A 28 21.31 -30.92 11.85
N GLY A 29 20.59 -31.55 10.91
CA GLY A 29 19.69 -32.68 11.18
C GLY A 29 18.27 -32.30 11.55
N LEU A 30 17.92 -31.02 11.46
CA LEU A 30 16.54 -30.50 11.63
C LEU A 30 15.90 -30.33 10.26
N GLU A 31 15.29 -31.37 9.75
CA GLU A 31 14.68 -31.38 8.43
C GLU A 31 13.60 -30.30 8.30
N VAL A 32 13.75 -29.41 7.31
CA VAL A 32 12.73 -28.43 6.93
C VAL A 32 11.91 -28.99 5.77
N GLY A 33 10.68 -29.41 6.04
CA GLY A 33 9.82 -30.06 5.06
C GLY A 33 9.27 -29.11 4.01
N ALA A 34 9.00 -27.85 4.39
CA ALA A 34 8.52 -26.79 3.47
C ALA A 34 8.87 -25.41 3.99
N LEU A 35 9.02 -24.46 3.07
CA LEU A 35 9.15 -23.04 3.34
C LEU A 35 8.02 -22.31 2.59
N GLU A 36 7.11 -21.69 3.34
CA GLU A 36 5.96 -20.98 2.80
C GLU A 36 6.05 -19.50 3.13
N ARG A 37 5.81 -18.67 2.12
CA ARG A 37 5.63 -17.24 2.33
C ARG A 37 4.15 -16.94 2.55
N VAL A 38 3.80 -16.50 3.77
CA VAL A 38 2.45 -16.10 4.11
C VAL A 38 2.31 -14.58 3.96
N GLU A 39 1.43 -14.16 3.07
CA GLU A 39 1.04 -12.75 2.93
C GLU A 39 -0.13 -12.47 3.87
N THR A 40 0.04 -11.57 4.84
CA THR A 40 -1.05 -11.11 5.72
C THR A 40 -2.05 -10.21 4.99
N ILE A 41 -1.57 -9.49 3.99
CA ILE A 41 -2.39 -8.67 3.10
C ILE A 41 -2.16 -9.20 1.68
N ARG A 42 -3.23 -9.59 1.01
CA ARG A 42 -3.17 -10.13 -0.35
C ARG A 42 -2.52 -9.13 -1.31
N GLY A 43 -1.52 -9.59 -2.05
CA GLY A 43 -0.72 -8.74 -2.95
C GLY A 43 0.41 -7.99 -2.26
N GLY A 44 0.56 -8.05 -0.93
CA GLY A 44 1.68 -7.49 -0.17
C GLY A 44 1.82 -5.97 -0.31
N LEU A 45 0.75 -5.25 -0.63
CA LEU A 45 0.74 -3.79 -0.89
C LEU A 45 1.68 -3.35 -2.03
N ARG A 46 1.99 -4.24 -2.95
CA ARG A 46 2.84 -3.93 -4.12
C ARG A 46 2.18 -2.88 -5.02
N GLY A 47 2.96 -1.89 -5.47
CA GLY A 47 2.49 -0.80 -6.33
C GLY A 47 1.75 0.32 -5.59
N LEU A 48 1.60 0.21 -4.27
CA LEU A 48 1.07 1.26 -3.42
C LEU A 48 2.21 2.11 -2.88
N VAL A 49 2.10 3.42 -3.06
CA VAL A 49 3.12 4.39 -2.64
C VAL A 49 2.49 5.56 -1.89
N VAL A 50 3.31 6.27 -1.13
CA VAL A 50 2.90 7.54 -0.51
C VAL A 50 2.89 8.63 -1.56
N GLY A 51 1.75 9.28 -1.75
CA GLY A 51 1.59 10.46 -2.59
C GLY A 51 1.37 11.72 -1.77
N HIS A 52 1.74 12.87 -2.33
CA HIS A 52 1.45 14.18 -1.76
C HIS A 52 0.41 14.89 -2.64
N VAL A 53 -0.74 15.17 -2.08
CA VAL A 53 -1.80 15.92 -2.78
C VAL A 53 -1.39 17.39 -2.84
N LEU A 54 -1.02 17.86 -4.02
CA LEU A 54 -0.59 19.25 -4.24
C LEU A 54 -1.78 20.16 -4.37
N THR A 55 -2.80 19.75 -5.14
CA THR A 55 -4.04 20.51 -5.37
C THR A 55 -5.25 19.61 -5.24
N CYS A 56 -6.36 20.18 -4.81
CA CYS A 56 -7.65 19.51 -4.74
C CYS A 56 -8.73 20.53 -5.08
N ILE A 57 -9.45 20.30 -6.16
CA ILE A 57 -10.55 21.17 -6.62
C ILE A 57 -11.80 20.34 -6.87
N ASP A 58 -12.96 20.99 -6.79
CA ASP A 58 -14.24 20.34 -7.09
C ASP A 58 -14.33 19.96 -8.57
N HIS A 59 -14.89 18.80 -8.86
CA HIS A 59 -15.09 18.33 -10.20
C HIS A 59 -16.21 19.14 -10.88
N PRO A 60 -16.00 19.72 -12.09
CA PRO A 60 -16.97 20.61 -12.73
C PRO A 60 -18.30 19.93 -13.09
N ASN A 61 -18.31 18.61 -13.25
CA ASN A 61 -19.47 17.82 -13.64
C ASN A 61 -19.93 16.83 -12.56
N SER A 62 -19.55 17.05 -11.30
CA SER A 62 -19.94 16.20 -10.17
C SER A 62 -19.96 17.00 -8.88
N ASP A 63 -20.92 16.67 -8.01
CA ASP A 63 -21.09 17.28 -6.69
C ASP A 63 -20.33 16.55 -5.57
N HIS A 64 -19.74 15.38 -5.87
CA HIS A 64 -19.04 14.54 -4.89
C HIS A 64 -17.62 14.12 -5.32
N LEU A 65 -17.21 14.40 -6.56
CA LEU A 65 -15.87 14.11 -7.04
C LEU A 65 -14.96 15.33 -6.89
N HIS A 66 -13.68 15.06 -6.65
CA HIS A 66 -12.61 16.03 -6.61
C HIS A 66 -11.53 15.68 -7.63
N ILE A 67 -10.96 16.69 -8.27
CA ILE A 67 -9.80 16.54 -9.14
C ILE A 67 -8.57 16.91 -8.32
N THR A 68 -7.66 15.95 -8.16
CA THR A 68 -6.41 16.16 -7.42
C THR A 68 -5.20 16.08 -8.32
N THR A 69 -4.16 16.82 -7.95
CA THR A 69 -2.82 16.67 -8.53
C THR A 69 -1.92 16.10 -7.45
N VAL A 70 -1.31 14.94 -7.71
CA VAL A 70 -0.57 14.18 -6.72
C VAL A 70 0.87 13.94 -7.17
N ASP A 71 1.82 14.34 -6.33
CA ASP A 71 3.23 13.99 -6.49
C ASP A 71 3.48 12.58 -5.93
N LEU A 72 4.06 11.71 -6.75
CA LEU A 72 4.36 10.33 -6.38
C LEU A 72 5.81 10.11 -5.92
N GLY A 73 6.62 11.18 -5.88
CA GLY A 73 8.00 11.11 -5.43
C GLY A 73 8.95 10.32 -6.32
N ASP A 74 8.57 10.10 -7.57
CA ASP A 74 9.34 9.34 -8.57
C ASP A 74 10.23 10.23 -9.48
N GLY A 75 10.28 11.54 -9.19
CA GLY A 75 11.00 12.54 -9.98
C GLY A 75 10.31 12.92 -11.28
N GLN A 76 9.11 12.42 -11.53
CA GLN A 76 8.29 12.77 -12.68
C GLN A 76 7.28 13.89 -12.34
N ALA A 77 6.58 14.38 -13.37
CA ALA A 77 5.52 15.35 -13.18
C ALA A 77 4.38 14.76 -12.34
N PRO A 78 3.74 15.56 -11.46
CA PRO A 78 2.58 15.12 -10.70
C PRO A 78 1.47 14.59 -11.61
N VAL A 79 0.72 13.63 -11.12
CA VAL A 79 -0.37 12.99 -11.88
C VAL A 79 -1.73 13.51 -11.41
N GLN A 80 -2.68 13.56 -12.33
CA GLN A 80 -4.07 13.85 -12.01
C GLN A 80 -4.78 12.57 -11.55
N ILE A 81 -5.45 12.64 -10.41
CA ILE A 81 -6.29 11.57 -9.87
C ILE A 81 -7.63 12.16 -9.48
N VAL A 82 -8.71 11.55 -9.96
CA VAL A 82 -10.07 11.88 -9.55
C VAL A 82 -10.43 11.04 -8.33
N CYS A 83 -10.89 11.70 -7.27
CA CYS A 83 -11.20 11.07 -5.99
C CYS A 83 -12.61 11.44 -5.52
N GLY A 84 -13.38 10.44 -5.09
CA GLY A 84 -14.75 10.62 -4.56
C GLY A 84 -14.82 10.67 -3.04
N ALA A 85 -13.70 10.59 -2.34
CA ALA A 85 -13.70 10.60 -0.88
C ALA A 85 -14.00 12.00 -0.31
N PRO A 86 -14.82 12.11 0.73
CA PRO A 86 -15.20 13.39 1.30
C PRO A 86 -14.10 14.08 2.10
N ASN A 87 -13.07 13.34 2.50
CA ASN A 87 -11.96 13.82 3.32
C ASN A 87 -10.69 14.18 2.52
N VAL A 88 -10.71 14.08 1.19
CA VAL A 88 -9.55 14.45 0.37
C VAL A 88 -9.35 15.97 0.35
N ALA A 89 -8.11 16.42 0.55
CA ALA A 89 -7.74 17.83 0.54
C ALA A 89 -6.30 18.05 0.10
N ALA A 90 -5.99 19.24 -0.39
CA ALA A 90 -4.62 19.64 -0.70
C ALA A 90 -3.72 19.61 0.54
N GLY A 91 -2.46 19.27 0.36
CA GLY A 91 -1.44 19.19 1.41
C GLY A 91 -1.34 17.85 2.13
N GLN A 92 -2.30 16.94 1.91
CA GLN A 92 -2.32 15.63 2.57
C GLN A 92 -1.26 14.68 1.99
N LYS A 93 -0.73 13.80 2.86
CA LYS A 93 -0.02 12.59 2.47
C LYS A 93 -1.02 11.44 2.45
N VAL A 94 -1.07 10.72 1.34
CA VAL A 94 -2.08 9.69 1.08
C VAL A 94 -1.44 8.44 0.50
N ILE A 95 -2.16 7.32 0.50
CA ILE A 95 -1.73 6.10 -0.17
C ILE A 95 -2.35 6.06 -1.56
N VAL A 96 -1.49 5.90 -2.57
CA VAL A 96 -1.87 5.88 -3.98
C VAL A 96 -1.56 4.53 -4.60
N ALA A 97 -2.56 3.94 -5.24
CA ALA A 97 -2.39 2.83 -6.16
C ALA A 97 -2.02 3.39 -7.54
N THR A 98 -0.79 3.13 -7.96
CA THR A 98 -0.28 3.57 -9.27
C THR A 98 -0.83 2.70 -10.40
N LEU A 99 -0.70 3.17 -11.64
CA LEU A 99 -1.13 2.39 -12.81
C LEU A 99 -0.42 1.02 -12.85
N GLY A 100 -1.19 -0.02 -13.13
CA GLY A 100 -0.71 -1.41 -13.12
C GLY A 100 -0.74 -2.10 -11.77
N THR A 101 -1.06 -1.40 -10.69
CA THR A 101 -1.23 -1.99 -9.36
C THR A 101 -2.44 -2.90 -9.33
N LYS A 102 -2.28 -4.08 -8.73
CA LYS A 102 -3.37 -5.02 -8.49
C LYS A 102 -3.94 -4.82 -7.10
N LEU A 103 -5.24 -4.65 -7.02
CA LEU A 103 -6.02 -4.60 -5.79
C LEU A 103 -6.98 -5.78 -5.73
N TYR A 104 -7.43 -6.10 -4.52
CA TYR A 104 -8.23 -7.28 -4.26
C TYR A 104 -9.47 -6.90 -3.44
N ASP A 105 -10.63 -7.36 -3.91
CA ASP A 105 -11.90 -7.28 -3.20
C ASP A 105 -12.44 -8.71 -3.00
N GLY A 106 -12.17 -9.28 -1.83
CA GLY A 106 -12.41 -10.70 -1.57
C GLY A 106 -11.65 -11.59 -2.56
N ASP A 107 -12.36 -12.38 -3.34
CA ASP A 107 -11.79 -13.26 -4.36
C ASP A 107 -11.55 -12.57 -5.72
N LYS A 108 -12.00 -11.33 -5.87
CA LYS A 108 -11.84 -10.57 -7.10
C LYS A 108 -10.52 -9.82 -7.12
N GLU A 109 -9.85 -9.86 -8.26
CA GLU A 109 -8.66 -9.07 -8.56
C GLU A 109 -9.01 -8.03 -9.61
N PHE A 110 -8.57 -6.78 -9.40
CA PHE A 110 -8.65 -5.75 -10.42
C PHE A 110 -7.36 -4.96 -10.50
N THR A 111 -7.05 -4.49 -11.70
CA THR A 111 -5.83 -3.73 -11.97
C THR A 111 -6.18 -2.27 -12.17
N ILE A 112 -5.44 -1.38 -11.49
CA ILE A 112 -5.57 0.06 -11.66
C ILE A 112 -5.10 0.46 -13.06
N LYS A 113 -6.01 1.04 -13.82
CA LYS A 113 -5.78 1.50 -15.19
C LYS A 113 -6.14 2.97 -15.31
N ARG A 114 -5.56 3.61 -16.32
CA ARG A 114 -6.02 4.93 -16.76
C ARG A 114 -7.52 4.90 -17.01
N SER A 115 -8.24 5.80 -16.38
CA SER A 115 -9.69 5.88 -16.47
C SER A 115 -10.14 7.31 -16.73
N LYS A 116 -11.39 7.48 -17.13
CA LYS A 116 -12.03 8.77 -17.29
C LYS A 116 -13.29 8.82 -16.45
N MET A 117 -13.35 9.78 -15.53
CA MET A 117 -14.51 9.98 -14.65
C MET A 117 -15.17 11.29 -14.98
N ARG A 118 -16.38 11.20 -15.56
CA ARG A 118 -17.18 12.36 -16.00
C ARG A 118 -16.40 13.37 -16.85
N GLY A 119 -15.53 12.87 -17.75
CA GLY A 119 -14.72 13.68 -18.66
C GLY A 119 -13.30 13.97 -18.18
N GLU A 120 -13.01 13.80 -16.90
CA GLU A 120 -11.68 14.03 -16.33
C GLU A 120 -10.87 12.75 -16.20
N GLU A 121 -9.60 12.80 -16.57
CA GLU A 121 -8.70 11.67 -16.55
C GLU A 121 -8.17 11.38 -15.16
N SER A 122 -8.12 10.09 -14.80
CA SER A 122 -7.51 9.62 -13.56
C SER A 122 -6.39 8.63 -13.85
N LEU A 123 -5.20 8.93 -13.35
CA LEU A 123 -3.97 8.16 -13.57
C LEU A 123 -3.52 7.39 -12.31
N GLY A 124 -4.47 6.92 -11.55
CA GLY A 124 -4.26 6.18 -10.32
C GLY A 124 -5.49 6.22 -9.44
N MET A 125 -5.37 5.71 -8.21
CA MET A 125 -6.42 5.72 -7.22
C MET A 125 -5.85 6.07 -5.84
N ILE A 126 -6.47 7.03 -5.15
CA ILE A 126 -6.20 7.30 -3.73
C ILE A 126 -7.06 6.32 -2.93
N CYS A 127 -6.45 5.57 -2.02
CA CYS A 127 -7.05 4.39 -1.42
C CYS A 127 -7.61 4.63 -0.03
N ALA A 128 -8.73 3.95 0.27
CA ALA A 128 -9.28 3.74 1.60
C ALA A 128 -8.68 2.46 2.24
N GLU A 129 -8.93 2.25 3.53
CA GLU A 129 -8.38 1.11 4.28
C GLU A 129 -8.87 -0.25 3.75
N ASP A 130 -10.16 -0.36 3.46
CA ASP A 130 -10.78 -1.59 2.98
C ASP A 130 -10.35 -1.95 1.55
N GLU A 131 -10.05 -0.95 0.72
CA GLU A 131 -9.62 -1.15 -0.67
C GLU A 131 -8.24 -1.80 -0.78
N ILE A 132 -7.40 -1.64 0.24
CA ILE A 132 -6.04 -2.23 0.29
C ILE A 132 -5.89 -3.31 1.36
N GLY A 133 -6.96 -3.64 2.09
CA GLY A 133 -6.99 -4.75 3.05
C GLY A 133 -6.26 -4.49 4.36
N VAL A 134 -6.06 -3.22 4.76
CA VAL A 134 -5.41 -2.86 6.04
C VAL A 134 -6.41 -2.50 7.14
N GLY A 135 -7.67 -2.36 6.80
CA GLY A 135 -8.76 -2.07 7.72
C GLY A 135 -10.11 -2.34 7.09
N THR A 136 -11.17 -1.88 7.72
CA THR A 136 -12.56 -2.10 7.29
C THR A 136 -13.31 -0.81 6.96
N SER A 137 -12.68 0.36 7.17
CA SER A 137 -13.31 1.65 6.92
C SER A 137 -13.31 1.98 5.43
N HIS A 138 -14.46 2.43 4.95
CA HIS A 138 -14.68 3.01 3.62
C HIS A 138 -15.21 4.45 3.70
N ASP A 139 -15.15 5.07 4.87
CA ASP A 139 -15.69 6.41 5.10
C ASP A 139 -14.85 7.53 4.47
N GLY A 140 -13.62 7.19 4.06
CA GLY A 140 -12.70 8.11 3.40
C GLY A 140 -11.36 7.47 3.10
N ILE A 141 -10.49 8.24 2.47
CA ILE A 141 -9.12 7.80 2.17
C ILE A 141 -8.23 7.77 3.42
N ILE A 142 -7.16 6.99 3.35
CA ILE A 142 -6.12 6.99 4.37
C ILE A 142 -5.31 8.27 4.28
N VAL A 143 -5.29 9.07 5.36
CA VAL A 143 -4.48 10.27 5.49
C VAL A 143 -3.31 9.96 6.44
N LEU A 144 -2.10 10.11 5.94
CA LEU A 144 -0.87 9.85 6.68
C LEU A 144 -0.35 11.11 7.38
N PRO A 145 0.53 10.97 8.41
CA PRO A 145 1.23 12.11 9.00
C PRO A 145 1.96 12.96 7.95
N GLY A 146 1.97 14.29 8.13
CA GLY A 146 2.50 15.23 7.16
C GLY A 146 4.01 15.11 6.88
N ASP A 147 4.75 14.50 7.78
CA ASP A 147 6.20 14.21 7.67
C ASP A 147 6.51 12.89 6.94
N THR A 148 5.48 12.14 6.52
CA THR A 148 5.67 10.89 5.79
C THR A 148 6.36 11.17 4.45
N PRO A 149 7.49 10.48 4.12
CA PRO A 149 8.20 10.69 2.87
C PRO A 149 7.37 10.30 1.65
N VAL A 150 7.33 11.20 0.66
CA VAL A 150 6.67 10.94 -0.63
C VAL A 150 7.44 9.89 -1.43
N GLY A 151 6.71 8.99 -2.09
CA GLY A 151 7.29 7.90 -2.87
C GLY A 151 7.69 6.67 -2.05
N MET A 152 7.57 6.72 -0.72
CA MET A 152 7.81 5.56 0.13
C MET A 152 6.80 4.44 -0.20
N PRO A 153 7.22 3.18 -0.30
CA PRO A 153 6.28 2.06 -0.41
C PRO A 153 5.31 2.01 0.77
N ALA A 154 4.01 1.88 0.50
CA ALA A 154 2.98 1.86 1.54
C ALA A 154 3.19 0.75 2.57
N ALA A 155 3.77 -0.39 2.17
CA ALA A 155 4.12 -1.48 3.07
C ALA A 155 5.04 -1.03 4.22
N ARG A 156 5.98 -0.12 3.97
CA ARG A 156 6.88 0.42 5.01
C ARG A 156 6.16 1.32 6.01
N VAL A 157 5.22 2.12 5.54
CA VAL A 157 4.44 3.04 6.39
C VAL A 157 3.53 2.25 7.32
N ILE A 158 2.79 1.28 6.77
CA ILE A 158 1.83 0.47 7.52
C ILE A 158 2.52 -0.41 8.56
N ILE A 159 3.67 -1.01 8.24
CA ILE A 159 4.45 -1.80 9.21
C ILE A 159 4.92 -0.90 10.36
N ARG A 160 5.34 0.33 10.09
CA ARG A 160 5.79 1.27 11.11
C ARG A 160 4.68 1.62 12.08
N THR A 161 3.49 1.93 11.58
CA THR A 161 2.30 2.25 12.40
C THR A 161 1.93 1.08 13.30
N ILE A 162 1.90 -0.15 12.80
CA ILE A 162 1.59 -1.35 13.60
C ILE A 162 2.62 -1.59 14.71
N MET A 163 3.88 -1.24 14.49
CA MET A 163 4.95 -1.43 15.49
C MET A 163 4.98 -0.31 16.54
N GLU A 164 4.44 0.87 16.26
CA GLU A 164 4.37 1.99 17.21
C GLU A 164 3.12 1.92 18.12
N GLU A 165 2.09 1.20 17.72
CA GLU A 165 0.85 0.98 18.49
C GLU A 165 0.88 -0.30 19.36
N GLY A 166 1.89 -1.12 19.26
CA GLY A 166 2.09 -2.38 20.02
C GLY A 166 3.21 -2.27 21.03
#